data_e68d6f1d7b56e1efc2d38206dd29d56d
#
_entry.id   e68d6f1d7b56e1efc2d38206dd29d56d
#
_cell.length_a   1.000
_cell.length_b   1.000
_cell.length_c   1.000
_cell.angle_alpha   90.00
_cell.angle_beta   90.00
_cell.angle_gamma   90.00
#
_symmetry.space_group_name_H-M   'P 1'
#
loop_
_entity.id
_entity.type
_entity.pdbx_description
1 polymer ?
#
loop_
_entity_poly.entity_id
_entity_poly.type
_entity_poly.pdbx_seq_one_letter_code
_entity_poly.pdbx_strand_id
1 'polypeptide(L)'
;MALKNINPTSTNAWKKLKDHFNDIQNISIQNLDKERNRKNDFSIQFNDLLVDFSKNRITEKTMRLLVELANEVDLKDAIEKQFSGAVINATEGREVLHTALRSTSEEPIVVDGKNIKPQIQAA
;
A
#
# COMPACT_ATOMS: atom_id res chain seq x y z
N MET A 1 -14.19 -6.70 11.96
CA MET A 1 -14.69 -5.34 11.59
C MET A 1 -14.40 -5.09 10.12
N ALA A 2 -15.36 -4.55 9.36
CA ALA A 2 -15.17 -4.21 7.95
C ALA A 2 -14.10 -3.12 7.75
N LEU A 3 -13.63 -2.95 6.51
CA LEU A 3 -12.78 -1.83 6.13
C LEU A 3 -13.52 -0.50 6.35
N LYS A 4 -12.79 0.51 6.77
CA LYS A 4 -13.31 1.87 6.79
C LYS A 4 -13.50 2.36 5.35
N ASN A 5 -14.70 2.84 5.03
CA ASN A 5 -14.98 3.42 3.71
C ASN A 5 -14.57 4.90 3.71
N ILE A 6 -13.28 5.17 3.58
CA ILE A 6 -12.74 6.53 3.51
C ILE A 6 -12.48 6.89 2.05
N ASN A 7 -13.14 7.94 1.56
CA ASN A 7 -12.83 8.47 0.24
C ASN A 7 -11.49 9.22 0.28
N PRO A 8 -10.44 8.75 -0.41
CA PRO A 8 -9.13 9.40 -0.39
C PRO A 8 -9.19 10.89 -0.79
N THR A 9 -10.06 11.23 -1.74
CA THR A 9 -10.16 12.61 -2.26
C THR A 9 -10.70 13.62 -1.26
N SER A 10 -11.33 13.16 -0.17
CA SER A 10 -11.83 14.02 0.90
C SER A 10 -10.81 14.32 2.00
N THR A 11 -9.67 13.63 1.99
CA THR A 11 -8.61 13.75 3.00
C THR A 11 -7.82 15.06 2.86
N ASN A 12 -7.17 15.49 3.95
CA ASN A 12 -6.30 16.65 3.92
C ASN A 12 -5.01 16.37 3.13
N ALA A 13 -4.48 15.15 3.24
CA ALA A 13 -3.30 14.74 2.47
C ALA A 13 -3.55 14.81 0.97
N TRP A 14 -4.75 14.42 0.49
CA TRP A 14 -5.11 14.56 -0.92
C TRP A 14 -5.11 16.01 -1.39
N LYS A 15 -5.65 16.92 -0.58
CA LYS A 15 -5.64 18.37 -0.90
C LYS A 15 -4.21 18.89 -1.01
N LYS A 16 -3.36 18.55 -0.03
CA LYS A 16 -1.93 18.90 -0.05
C LYS A 16 -1.20 18.32 -1.27
N LEU A 17 -1.52 17.08 -1.67
CA LEU A 17 -0.98 16.46 -2.87
C LEU A 17 -1.38 17.20 -4.15
N LYS A 18 -2.63 17.65 -4.25
CA LYS A 18 -3.08 18.48 -5.38
C LYS A 18 -2.33 19.81 -5.45
N ASP A 19 -2.15 20.48 -4.32
CA ASP A 19 -1.39 21.73 -4.28
C ASP A 19 0.09 21.47 -4.66
N HIS A 20 0.69 20.42 -4.09
CA HIS A 20 2.05 20.02 -4.41
C HIS A 20 2.23 19.63 -5.90
N PHE A 21 1.23 19.02 -6.53
CA PHE A 21 1.26 18.73 -7.97
C PHE A 21 1.46 20.02 -8.79
N ASN A 22 0.79 21.12 -8.44
CA ASN A 22 0.95 22.39 -9.12
C ASN A 22 2.40 22.90 -9.04
N ASP A 23 3.09 22.63 -7.93
CA ASP A 23 4.49 23.03 -7.73
C ASP A 23 5.45 22.23 -8.63
N ILE A 24 5.18 20.93 -8.82
CA ILE A 24 6.13 19.99 -9.45
C ILE A 24 5.78 19.55 -10.87
N GLN A 25 4.59 19.88 -11.39
CA GLN A 25 4.11 19.40 -12.68
C GLN A 25 5.03 19.71 -13.86
N ASN A 26 5.81 20.79 -13.77
CA ASN A 26 6.73 21.24 -14.81
C ASN A 26 8.19 20.79 -14.58
N ILE A 27 8.47 20.07 -13.50
CA ILE A 27 9.81 19.55 -13.23
C ILE A 27 10.08 18.37 -14.16
N SER A 28 11.15 18.43 -14.94
CA SER A 28 11.55 17.32 -15.80
C SER A 28 12.26 16.21 -14.99
N ILE A 29 12.06 14.94 -15.40
CA ILE A 29 12.78 13.79 -14.82
C ILE A 29 14.29 13.98 -14.98
N GLN A 30 14.76 14.55 -16.09
CA GLN A 30 16.18 14.83 -16.32
C GLN A 30 16.77 15.76 -15.27
N ASN A 31 15.99 16.74 -14.77
CA ASN A 31 16.45 17.62 -13.71
C ASN A 31 16.49 16.93 -12.36
N LEU A 32 15.48 16.10 -12.06
CA LEU A 32 15.44 15.29 -10.85
C LEU A 32 16.57 14.25 -10.81
N ASP A 33 16.93 13.68 -11.95
CA ASP A 33 17.98 12.65 -12.07
C ASP A 33 19.41 13.21 -11.81
N LYS A 34 19.57 14.53 -11.83
CA LYS A 34 20.83 15.21 -11.47
C LYS A 34 21.01 15.35 -9.96
N GLU A 35 19.97 15.10 -9.16
CA GLU A 35 20.06 15.15 -7.71
C GLU A 35 21.02 14.08 -7.20
N ARG A 36 21.96 14.48 -6.37
CA ARG A 36 22.92 13.56 -5.76
C ARG A 36 22.17 12.55 -4.88
N ASN A 37 22.51 11.28 -5.01
CA ASN A 37 21.92 10.15 -4.28
C ASN A 37 20.46 9.80 -4.64
N ARG A 38 19.83 10.44 -5.61
CA ARG A 38 18.43 10.19 -5.96
C ARG A 38 18.07 8.72 -6.09
N LYS A 39 18.93 7.93 -6.75
CA LYS A 39 18.69 6.48 -6.90
C LYS A 39 18.60 5.78 -5.55
N ASN A 40 19.46 6.14 -4.59
CA ASN A 40 19.43 5.53 -3.26
C ASN A 40 18.22 6.01 -2.43
N ASP A 41 17.88 7.29 -2.55
CA ASP A 41 16.78 7.90 -1.79
C ASP A 41 15.39 7.45 -2.29
N PHE A 42 15.31 7.05 -3.58
CA PHE A 42 14.08 6.60 -4.23
C PHE A 42 14.18 5.15 -4.72
N SER A 43 14.80 4.29 -3.94
CA SER A 43 14.77 2.84 -4.12
C SER A 43 14.62 2.12 -2.78
N ILE A 44 14.05 0.93 -2.83
CA ILE A 44 13.90 0.05 -1.66
C ILE A 44 14.39 -1.32 -2.07
N GLN A 45 15.26 -1.90 -1.25
CA GLN A 45 15.72 -3.28 -1.41
C GLN A 45 15.14 -4.15 -0.30
N PHE A 46 14.56 -5.28 -0.70
CA PHE A 46 14.11 -6.33 0.20
C PHE A 46 14.59 -7.68 -0.32
N ASN A 47 15.55 -8.28 0.36
CA ASN A 47 16.27 -9.47 -0.11
C ASN A 47 16.79 -9.26 -1.54
N ASP A 48 16.38 -10.13 -2.49
CA ASP A 48 16.76 -10.07 -3.89
C ASP A 48 15.89 -9.15 -4.74
N LEU A 49 14.87 -8.52 -4.14
CA LEU A 49 13.97 -7.60 -4.82
C LEU A 49 14.45 -6.16 -4.64
N LEU A 50 14.77 -5.49 -5.75
CA LEU A 50 15.03 -4.06 -5.79
C LEU A 50 13.86 -3.35 -6.48
N VAL A 51 13.24 -2.40 -5.78
CA VAL A 51 12.23 -1.50 -6.34
C VAL A 51 12.85 -0.12 -6.51
N ASP A 52 13.13 0.28 -7.74
CA ASP A 52 13.67 1.60 -8.09
C ASP A 52 12.56 2.46 -8.68
N PHE A 53 12.19 3.52 -7.96
CA PHE A 53 11.20 4.50 -8.38
C PHE A 53 11.79 5.90 -8.56
N SER A 54 13.14 5.99 -8.71
CA SER A 54 13.87 7.25 -8.92
C SER A 54 13.48 7.97 -10.22
N LYS A 55 12.94 7.22 -11.20
CA LYS A 55 12.50 7.78 -12.49
C LYS A 55 11.05 8.28 -12.48
N ASN A 56 10.38 8.26 -11.33
CA ASN A 56 9.08 8.90 -11.18
C ASN A 56 9.26 10.41 -10.91
N ARG A 57 8.27 11.21 -11.31
CA ARG A 57 8.25 12.66 -11.03
C ARG A 57 7.77 12.90 -9.60
N ILE A 58 8.61 12.59 -8.64
CA ILE A 58 8.36 12.70 -7.21
C ILE A 58 9.56 13.34 -6.51
N THR A 59 9.29 13.94 -5.37
CA THR A 59 10.29 14.53 -4.46
C THR A 59 10.10 13.93 -3.07
N GLU A 60 10.99 14.21 -2.13
CA GLU A 60 10.80 13.82 -0.72
C GLU A 60 9.47 14.36 -0.15
N LYS A 61 9.08 15.60 -0.52
CA LYS A 61 7.79 16.16 -0.12
C LYS A 61 6.64 15.30 -0.65
N THR A 62 6.73 14.82 -1.90
CA THR A 62 5.73 13.89 -2.48
C THR A 62 5.62 12.62 -1.64
N MET A 63 6.75 12.00 -1.29
CA MET A 63 6.77 10.78 -0.49
C MET A 63 6.12 10.98 0.89
N ARG A 64 6.46 12.08 1.58
CA ARG A 64 5.82 12.40 2.87
C ARG A 64 4.30 12.54 2.75
N LEU A 65 3.83 13.24 1.73
CA LEU A 65 2.39 13.44 1.50
C LEU A 65 1.67 12.13 1.13
N LEU A 66 2.33 11.24 0.39
CA LEU A 66 1.77 9.91 0.10
C LEU A 66 1.65 9.04 1.35
N VAL A 67 2.63 9.11 2.25
CA VAL A 67 2.57 8.43 3.56
C VAL A 67 1.47 9.05 4.44
N GLU A 68 1.32 10.39 4.46
CA GLU A 68 0.18 11.04 5.14
C GLU A 68 -1.15 10.53 4.60
N LEU A 69 -1.29 10.42 3.28
CA LEU A 69 -2.51 9.88 2.67
C LEU A 69 -2.77 8.43 3.09
N ALA A 70 -1.75 7.58 3.06
CA ALA A 70 -1.85 6.19 3.50
C ALA A 70 -2.34 6.07 4.95
N ASN A 71 -1.86 6.96 5.83
CA ASN A 71 -2.30 7.02 7.22
C ASN A 71 -3.74 7.53 7.36
N GLU A 72 -4.13 8.58 6.63
CA GLU A 72 -5.49 9.14 6.70
C GLU A 72 -6.55 8.15 6.18
N VAL A 73 -6.20 7.29 5.20
CA VAL A 73 -7.11 6.23 4.71
C VAL A 73 -6.98 4.92 5.48
N ASP A 74 -6.18 4.88 6.55
CA ASP A 74 -6.00 3.72 7.42
C ASP A 74 -5.49 2.46 6.68
N LEU A 75 -4.51 2.69 5.75
CA LEU A 75 -3.97 1.62 4.91
C LEU A 75 -3.37 0.47 5.73
N LYS A 76 -2.77 0.76 6.89
CA LYS A 76 -2.19 -0.26 7.77
C LYS A 76 -3.26 -1.25 8.27
N ASP A 77 -4.39 -0.74 8.76
CA ASP A 77 -5.53 -1.57 9.17
C ASP A 77 -6.07 -2.41 7.99
N ALA A 78 -6.13 -1.82 6.79
CA ALA A 78 -6.56 -2.55 5.59
C ALA A 78 -5.62 -3.73 5.25
N ILE A 79 -4.30 -3.53 5.36
CA ILE A 79 -3.31 -4.59 5.17
C ILE A 79 -3.48 -5.69 6.22
N GLU A 80 -3.59 -5.35 7.50
CA GLU A 80 -3.78 -6.32 8.58
C GLU A 80 -5.05 -7.15 8.37
N LYS A 81 -6.15 -6.51 7.96
CA LYS A 81 -7.41 -7.19 7.65
C LYS A 81 -7.29 -8.13 6.46
N GLN A 82 -6.56 -7.75 5.41
CA GLN A 82 -6.32 -8.62 4.26
C GLN A 82 -5.59 -9.90 4.64
N PHE A 83 -4.62 -9.80 5.55
CA PHE A 83 -3.84 -10.97 5.98
C PHE A 83 -4.51 -11.81 7.06
N SER A 84 -5.45 -11.25 7.82
CA SER A 84 -6.14 -11.95 8.90
C SER A 84 -7.40 -12.71 8.47
N GLY A 85 -7.82 -12.62 7.20
CA GLY A 85 -9.05 -13.26 6.71
C GLY A 85 -10.33 -12.48 7.05
N ALA A 86 -10.22 -11.18 7.32
CA ALA A 86 -11.40 -10.35 7.54
C ALA A 86 -12.18 -10.15 6.22
N VAL A 87 -13.51 -9.95 6.34
CA VAL A 87 -14.37 -9.61 5.20
C VAL A 87 -14.01 -8.20 4.72
N ILE A 88 -13.21 -8.09 3.66
CA ILE A 88 -12.75 -6.84 3.08
C ILE A 88 -13.35 -6.54 1.70
N ASN A 89 -13.86 -7.55 1.00
CA ASN A 89 -14.62 -7.33 -0.23
C ASN A 89 -16.06 -6.96 0.13
N ALA A 90 -16.30 -5.68 0.31
CA ALA A 90 -17.61 -5.17 0.71
C ALA A 90 -18.70 -5.40 -0.35
N THR A 91 -18.35 -5.54 -1.62
CA THR A 91 -19.30 -5.75 -2.72
C THR A 91 -19.88 -7.15 -2.70
N GLU A 92 -19.05 -8.15 -2.41
CA GLU A 92 -19.45 -9.57 -2.40
C GLU A 92 -19.64 -10.12 -0.98
N GLY A 93 -19.32 -9.33 0.05
CA GLY A 93 -19.47 -9.70 1.45
C GLY A 93 -18.55 -10.83 1.88
N ARG A 94 -17.34 -10.93 1.31
CA ARG A 94 -16.41 -12.03 1.58
C ARG A 94 -14.96 -11.57 1.80
N GLU A 95 -14.15 -12.49 2.25
CA GLU A 95 -12.72 -12.35 2.45
C GLU A 95 -11.98 -12.34 1.11
N VAL A 96 -10.73 -11.82 1.13
CA VAL A 96 -9.79 -11.89 0.00
C VAL A 96 -8.58 -12.71 0.45
N LEU A 97 -8.55 -13.99 0.08
CA LEU A 97 -7.61 -14.98 0.63
C LEU A 97 -6.42 -15.30 -0.28
N HIS A 98 -6.11 -14.45 -1.24
CA HIS A 98 -4.96 -14.67 -2.15
C HIS A 98 -3.63 -14.80 -1.41
N THR A 99 -3.48 -14.13 -0.28
CA THR A 99 -2.30 -14.21 0.58
C THR A 99 -2.20 -15.56 1.28
N ALA A 100 -3.33 -16.14 1.65
CA ALA A 100 -3.41 -17.44 2.31
C ALA A 100 -2.89 -18.59 1.42
N LEU A 101 -3.20 -18.55 0.12
CA LEU A 101 -2.76 -19.54 -0.87
C LEU A 101 -1.23 -19.56 -1.06
N ARG A 102 -0.54 -18.49 -0.72
CA ARG A 102 0.91 -18.33 -0.86
C ARG A 102 1.66 -18.31 0.46
N SER A 103 0.93 -18.38 1.57
CA SER A 103 1.52 -18.31 2.90
C SER A 103 2.18 -19.63 3.28
N THR A 104 3.44 -19.57 3.68
CA THR A 104 4.18 -20.67 4.31
C THR A 104 4.10 -20.66 5.84
N SER A 105 3.46 -19.63 6.43
CA SER A 105 3.25 -19.52 7.87
C SER A 105 2.36 -20.66 8.38
N GLU A 106 2.60 -21.16 9.58
CA GLU A 106 1.74 -22.14 10.25
C GLU A 106 0.60 -21.49 11.06
N GLU A 107 0.51 -20.17 11.08
CA GLU A 107 -0.52 -19.45 11.81
C GLU A 107 -1.91 -19.71 11.22
N PRO A 108 -2.95 -19.91 12.05
CA PRO A 108 -4.29 -20.17 11.58
C PRO A 108 -4.89 -18.95 10.87
N ILE A 109 -5.62 -19.21 9.78
CA ILE A 109 -6.43 -18.19 9.11
C ILE A 109 -7.89 -18.49 9.45
N VAL A 110 -8.49 -17.60 10.23
CA VAL A 110 -9.84 -17.83 10.78
C VAL A 110 -10.87 -17.05 9.97
N VAL A 111 -11.80 -17.80 9.36
CA VAL A 111 -12.97 -17.28 8.64
C VAL A 111 -14.21 -17.85 9.28
N ASP A 112 -15.16 -17.02 9.67
CA ASP A 112 -16.38 -17.44 10.37
C ASP A 112 -16.15 -18.38 11.58
N GLY A 113 -15.09 -18.08 12.33
CA GLY A 113 -14.71 -18.88 13.51
C GLY A 113 -14.05 -20.22 13.21
N LYS A 114 -13.79 -20.55 11.95
CA LYS A 114 -13.14 -21.80 11.51
C LYS A 114 -11.75 -21.52 10.96
N ASN A 115 -10.76 -22.31 11.35
CA ASN A 115 -9.47 -22.30 10.71
C ASN A 115 -9.56 -22.96 9.33
N ILE A 116 -9.39 -22.18 8.27
CA ILE A 116 -9.49 -22.64 6.88
C ILE A 116 -8.15 -23.07 6.27
N LYS A 117 -7.05 -22.91 6.99
CA LYS A 117 -5.72 -23.24 6.49
C LYS A 117 -5.54 -24.69 6.06
N PRO A 118 -6.04 -25.72 6.80
CA PRO A 118 -5.95 -27.11 6.35
C PRO A 118 -6.66 -27.36 5.00
N GLN A 119 -7.75 -26.64 4.74
CA GLN A 119 -8.48 -26.73 3.48
C GLN A 119 -7.71 -26.12 2.32
N ILE A 120 -7.01 -25.00 2.57
CA ILE A 120 -6.16 -24.33 1.58
C ILE A 120 -4.94 -25.20 1.24
N GLN A 121 -4.36 -25.89 2.23
CA GLN A 121 -3.19 -26.77 2.04
C GLN A 121 -3.55 -28.07 1.30
N ALA A 122 -4.80 -28.49 1.35
CA ALA A 122 -5.29 -29.71 0.70
C ALA A 122 -5.70 -29.48 -0.77
N ALA A 123 -5.80 -28.23 -1.23
CA ALA A 123 -6.19 -27.86 -2.59
C ALA A 123 -5.00 -27.73 -3.52
#